data_6f0b0516109557cedeceee9128011734
#
_entry.id   6f0b0516109557cedeceee9128011734
#
_cell.length_a   1.000
_cell.length_b   1.000
_cell.length_c   1.000
_cell.angle_alpha   90.00
_cell.angle_beta   90.00
_cell.angle_gamma   90.00
#
_symmetry.space_group_name_H-M   'P 1'
#
loop_
_entity.id
_entity.type
_entity.pdbx_description
1 polymer ?
#
loop_
_entity_poly.entity_id
_entity_poly.type
_entity_poly.pdbx_seq_one_letter_code
_entity_poly.pdbx_strand_id
1 'polypeptide(L)'
;MIKENFIKLYENSFKENWDLPCYTDYGEDTTFTYGQVAEEIAKIHLLFQYCSLRRGDKISIIGKNTSRWCIAYLATVTYGAIVVPILQDFKPNDVHHIVNHSESTFLFTSDNIWENLEEEALSGLRAVFSLTDFRCLHQRDGETVQKFMKNMDAAMKKNFPKGFYKENINYTELSNEKVMLLNYTSGTTGFSKGVMITGNNLAGNVTFGIRTELLKKGEKVLSFLPLAHAYGCAFDFLTATAVGTHVTLLGKTPSPKILMKAFEEVKPNLIITVPLVIEKIYKNVIQPLINKRSM
;
A
#
# COMPACT_ATOMS: atom_id res chain seq x y z
N MET A 1 20.71 13.40 -11.05
CA MET A 1 19.27 13.77 -10.88
C MET A 1 18.44 12.68 -11.50
N ILE A 2 17.44 12.16 -10.77
CA ILE A 2 16.56 11.09 -11.27
C ILE A 2 15.64 11.73 -12.30
N LYS A 3 15.57 11.15 -13.51
CA LYS A 3 14.77 11.69 -14.62
C LYS A 3 13.31 11.21 -14.57
N GLU A 4 13.08 10.03 -14.00
CA GLU A 4 11.77 9.40 -13.93
C GLU A 4 10.90 10.09 -12.86
N ASN A 5 9.71 10.54 -13.25
CA ASN A 5 8.73 11.06 -12.30
C ASN A 5 8.06 9.91 -11.57
N PHE A 6 8.03 9.95 -10.23
CA PHE A 6 7.51 8.86 -9.40
C PHE A 6 6.05 8.50 -9.72
N ILE A 7 5.18 9.48 -9.88
CA ILE A 7 3.77 9.25 -10.19
C ILE A 7 3.60 8.68 -11.60
N LYS A 8 4.37 9.20 -12.56
CA LYS A 8 4.31 8.74 -13.96
C LYS A 8 4.79 7.30 -14.14
N LEU A 9 5.68 6.80 -13.26
CA LEU A 9 6.04 5.37 -13.28
C LEU A 9 4.80 4.49 -13.13
N TYR A 10 3.89 4.83 -12.21
CA TYR A 10 2.66 4.04 -11.99
C TYR A 10 1.61 4.30 -13.04
N GLU A 11 1.45 5.54 -13.50
CA GLU A 11 0.56 5.83 -14.63
C GLU A 11 0.92 4.98 -15.84
N ASN A 12 2.20 4.91 -16.20
CA ASN A 12 2.69 4.11 -17.32
C ASN A 12 2.50 2.61 -17.04
N SER A 13 2.89 2.13 -15.85
CA SER A 13 2.76 0.73 -15.49
C SER A 13 1.31 0.24 -15.58
N PHE A 14 0.35 1.00 -15.07
CA PHE A 14 -1.07 0.62 -15.15
C PHE A 14 -1.57 0.59 -16.60
N LYS A 15 -1.17 1.54 -17.44
CA LYS A 15 -1.53 1.56 -18.87
C LYS A 15 -0.93 0.39 -19.65
N GLU A 16 0.33 0.07 -19.40
CA GLU A 16 1.09 -0.95 -20.14
C GLU A 16 0.76 -2.38 -19.72
N ASN A 17 0.31 -2.57 -18.46
CA ASN A 17 0.06 -3.87 -17.88
C ASN A 17 -1.43 -4.15 -17.63
N TRP A 18 -2.33 -3.38 -18.22
CA TRP A 18 -3.77 -3.29 -17.93
C TRP A 18 -4.45 -4.62 -17.60
N ASP A 19 -4.24 -5.65 -18.42
CA ASP A 19 -4.87 -6.96 -18.31
C ASP A 19 -4.10 -7.97 -17.45
N LEU A 20 -2.89 -7.61 -16.99
CA LEU A 20 -2.09 -8.51 -16.17
C LEU A 20 -2.59 -8.56 -14.72
N PRO A 21 -2.43 -9.70 -14.03
CA PRO A 21 -2.61 -9.79 -12.58
C PRO A 21 -1.67 -8.81 -11.86
N CYS A 22 -2.22 -8.04 -10.92
CA CYS A 22 -1.47 -7.07 -10.12
C CYS A 22 -1.35 -7.53 -8.67
N TYR A 23 -2.48 -7.65 -7.97
CA TYR A 23 -2.52 -8.03 -6.55
C TYR A 23 -3.45 -9.20 -6.28
N THR A 24 -2.98 -10.14 -5.46
CA THR A 24 -3.80 -11.21 -4.85
C THR A 24 -3.56 -11.22 -3.34
N ASP A 25 -4.60 -11.26 -2.55
CA ASP A 25 -4.50 -11.49 -1.11
C ASP A 25 -4.40 -13.00 -0.86
N TYR A 26 -3.32 -13.45 -0.20
CA TYR A 26 -3.02 -14.87 -0.02
C TYR A 26 -4.12 -15.60 0.75
N GLY A 27 -4.67 -16.64 0.13
CA GLY A 27 -5.78 -17.43 0.66
C GLY A 27 -7.16 -16.88 0.31
N GLU A 28 -7.22 -15.86 -0.54
CA GLU A 28 -8.45 -15.37 -1.16
C GLU A 28 -8.44 -15.70 -2.66
N ASP A 29 -9.62 -15.89 -3.23
CA ASP A 29 -9.76 -16.22 -4.66
C ASP A 29 -9.72 -14.97 -5.56
N THR A 30 -9.74 -13.78 -4.96
CA THR A 30 -9.80 -12.51 -5.70
C THR A 30 -8.41 -12.04 -6.11
N THR A 31 -8.22 -11.87 -7.41
CA THR A 31 -7.05 -11.23 -8.00
C THR A 31 -7.46 -9.96 -8.73
N PHE A 32 -6.85 -8.84 -8.37
CA PHE A 32 -7.01 -7.59 -9.11
C PHE A 32 -6.04 -7.55 -10.28
N THR A 33 -6.53 -7.20 -11.47
CA THR A 33 -5.66 -6.80 -12.59
C THR A 33 -5.14 -5.38 -12.38
N TYR A 34 -4.13 -4.97 -13.14
CA TYR A 34 -3.64 -3.58 -13.15
C TYR A 34 -4.76 -2.59 -13.49
N GLY A 35 -5.63 -2.95 -14.44
CA GLY A 35 -6.79 -2.14 -14.80
C GLY A 35 -7.78 -1.99 -13.67
N GLN A 36 -8.09 -3.07 -12.96
CA GLN A 36 -8.98 -3.03 -11.80
C GLN A 36 -8.40 -2.22 -10.63
N VAL A 37 -7.08 -2.33 -10.39
CA VAL A 37 -6.39 -1.48 -9.41
C VAL A 37 -6.51 0.00 -9.79
N ALA A 38 -6.29 0.34 -11.07
CA ALA A 38 -6.42 1.70 -11.56
C ALA A 38 -7.87 2.23 -11.43
N GLU A 39 -8.88 1.38 -11.64
CA GLU A 39 -10.28 1.74 -11.43
C GLU A 39 -10.59 2.01 -9.96
N GLU A 40 -10.11 1.18 -9.03
CA GLU A 40 -10.27 1.42 -7.59
C GLU A 40 -9.56 2.73 -7.16
N ILE A 41 -8.37 3.01 -7.70
CA ILE A 41 -7.69 4.30 -7.50
C ILE A 41 -8.56 5.46 -8.00
N ALA A 42 -9.19 5.34 -9.16
CA ALA A 42 -10.08 6.37 -9.69
C ALA A 42 -11.30 6.61 -8.79
N LYS A 43 -11.91 5.55 -8.23
CA LYS A 43 -12.99 5.66 -7.24
C LYS A 43 -12.55 6.44 -6.00
N ILE A 44 -11.37 6.13 -5.47
CA ILE A 44 -10.81 6.85 -4.31
C ILE A 44 -10.48 8.31 -4.67
N HIS A 45 -9.97 8.59 -5.87
CA HIS A 45 -9.76 9.97 -6.33
C HIS A 45 -11.08 10.76 -6.41
N LEU A 46 -12.16 10.16 -6.89
CA LEU A 46 -13.49 10.81 -6.90
C LEU A 46 -13.98 11.09 -5.48
N LEU A 47 -13.74 10.18 -4.53
CA LEU A 47 -14.04 10.39 -3.12
C LEU A 47 -13.21 11.56 -2.55
N PHE A 48 -11.90 11.62 -2.82
CA PHE A 48 -11.04 12.69 -2.37
C PHE A 48 -11.47 14.06 -2.93
N GLN A 49 -11.82 14.11 -4.22
CA GLN A 49 -12.37 15.32 -4.85
C GLN A 49 -13.69 15.74 -4.20
N TYR A 50 -14.60 14.81 -3.99
CA TYR A 50 -15.87 15.07 -3.34
C TYR A 50 -15.69 15.65 -1.93
N CYS A 51 -14.75 15.10 -1.17
CA CYS A 51 -14.38 15.59 0.15
C CYS A 51 -13.52 16.86 0.12
N SER A 52 -13.24 17.43 -1.05
CA SER A 52 -12.38 18.62 -1.20
C SER A 52 -11.00 18.44 -0.56
N LEU A 53 -10.43 17.23 -0.67
CA LEU A 53 -9.06 16.96 -0.23
C LEU A 53 -8.08 17.77 -1.07
N ARG A 54 -7.08 18.38 -0.44
CA ARG A 54 -6.09 19.22 -1.11
C ARG A 54 -4.81 18.43 -1.38
N ARG A 55 -4.06 18.83 -2.39
CA ARG A 55 -2.70 18.34 -2.59
C ARG A 55 -1.84 18.69 -1.37
N GLY A 56 -1.10 17.69 -0.88
CA GLY A 56 -0.29 17.84 0.33
C GLY A 56 -1.03 17.57 1.64
N ASP A 57 -2.35 17.36 1.62
CA ASP A 57 -3.05 16.80 2.79
C ASP A 57 -2.51 15.42 3.10
N LYS A 58 -2.50 15.03 4.36
CA LYS A 58 -1.93 13.76 4.80
C LYS A 58 -3.02 12.73 5.02
N ILE A 59 -2.74 11.52 4.61
CA ILE A 59 -3.63 10.35 4.75
C ILE A 59 -2.85 9.25 5.43
N SER A 60 -3.31 8.85 6.61
CA SER A 60 -2.72 7.71 7.34
C SER A 60 -3.27 6.39 6.83
N ILE A 61 -2.41 5.38 6.79
CA ILE A 61 -2.79 4.00 6.44
C ILE A 61 -2.21 3.05 7.47
N ILE A 62 -3.06 2.25 8.13
CA ILE A 62 -2.64 1.25 9.11
C ILE A 62 -3.41 -0.06 8.91
N GLY A 63 -2.72 -1.16 8.75
CA GLY A 63 -3.32 -2.49 8.58
C GLY A 63 -2.32 -3.51 8.06
N LYS A 64 -2.82 -4.72 7.84
CA LYS A 64 -2.05 -5.80 7.22
C LYS A 64 -1.75 -5.48 5.75
N ASN A 65 -0.72 -6.12 5.22
CA ASN A 65 -0.45 -6.09 3.79
C ASN A 65 -1.63 -6.73 3.04
N THR A 66 -2.40 -5.92 2.35
CA THR A 66 -3.51 -6.34 1.50
C THR A 66 -3.51 -5.55 0.19
N SER A 67 -4.21 -6.06 -0.81
CA SER A 67 -4.43 -5.36 -2.08
C SER A 67 -5.00 -3.96 -1.85
N ARG A 68 -5.94 -3.82 -0.93
CA ARG A 68 -6.56 -2.53 -0.59
C ARG A 68 -5.62 -1.58 0.13
N TRP A 69 -4.66 -2.09 0.93
CA TRP A 69 -3.60 -1.27 1.50
C TRP A 69 -2.74 -0.65 0.39
N CYS A 70 -2.33 -1.47 -0.60
CA CYS A 70 -1.56 -1.02 -1.76
C CYS A 70 -2.34 0.00 -2.60
N ILE A 71 -3.63 -0.26 -2.85
CA ILE A 71 -4.52 0.63 -3.60
C ILE A 71 -4.67 1.98 -2.87
N ALA A 72 -4.93 1.99 -1.56
CA ALA A 72 -5.05 3.21 -0.77
C ALA A 72 -3.76 4.04 -0.78
N TYR A 73 -2.59 3.38 -0.69
CA TYR A 73 -1.28 4.02 -0.80
C TYR A 73 -1.10 4.70 -2.16
N LEU A 74 -1.31 3.95 -3.25
CA LEU A 74 -1.15 4.49 -4.61
C LEU A 74 -2.18 5.58 -4.92
N ALA A 75 -3.43 5.40 -4.50
CA ALA A 75 -4.46 6.42 -4.64
C ALA A 75 -4.04 7.73 -3.93
N THR A 76 -3.46 7.63 -2.74
CA THR A 76 -2.99 8.80 -1.98
C THR A 76 -1.89 9.54 -2.73
N VAL A 77 -0.82 8.86 -3.13
CA VAL A 77 0.33 9.52 -3.77
C VAL A 77 0.02 10.00 -5.18
N THR A 78 -0.80 9.26 -5.95
CA THR A 78 -1.17 9.63 -7.33
C THR A 78 -2.21 10.76 -7.37
N TYR A 79 -2.93 11.00 -6.28
CA TYR A 79 -3.76 12.20 -6.09
C TYR A 79 -2.93 13.45 -5.80
N GLY A 80 -1.72 13.28 -5.29
CA GLY A 80 -0.84 14.35 -4.82
C GLY A 80 -1.00 14.67 -3.33
N ALA A 81 -1.62 13.77 -2.56
CA ALA A 81 -1.63 13.79 -1.10
C ALA A 81 -0.37 13.09 -0.56
N ILE A 82 -0.08 13.28 0.73
CA ILE A 82 1.06 12.69 1.42
C ILE A 82 0.58 11.45 2.17
N VAL A 83 1.17 10.29 1.89
CA VAL A 83 0.84 9.06 2.59
C VAL A 83 1.63 8.96 3.91
N VAL A 84 0.95 8.48 4.95
CA VAL A 84 1.52 8.24 6.29
C VAL A 84 1.28 6.77 6.66
N PRO A 85 2.14 5.84 6.19
CA PRO A 85 1.99 4.44 6.53
C PRO A 85 2.42 4.20 7.97
N ILE A 86 1.57 3.50 8.71
CA ILE A 86 1.76 3.17 10.13
C ILE A 86 1.88 1.65 10.25
N LEU A 87 2.88 1.17 11.00
CA LEU A 87 3.03 -0.26 11.27
C LEU A 87 1.82 -0.77 12.08
N GLN A 88 1.25 -1.90 11.63
CA GLN A 88 0.05 -2.48 12.23
C GLN A 88 0.19 -2.86 13.70
N ASP A 89 1.44 -3.10 14.16
CA ASP A 89 1.75 -3.54 15.51
C ASP A 89 1.97 -2.37 16.49
N PHE A 90 1.79 -1.13 16.04
CA PHE A 90 1.87 0.03 16.92
C PHE A 90 0.69 0.05 17.90
N LYS A 91 0.96 0.48 19.14
CA LYS A 91 -0.07 0.61 20.16
C LYS A 91 -1.01 1.77 19.85
N PRO A 92 -2.26 1.75 20.34
CA PRO A 92 -3.22 2.83 20.09
C PRO A 92 -2.68 4.23 20.35
N ASN A 93 -1.98 4.44 21.46
CA ASN A 93 -1.39 5.74 21.78
C ASN A 93 -0.34 6.22 20.76
N ASP A 94 0.44 5.30 20.19
CA ASP A 94 1.42 5.64 19.15
C ASP A 94 0.68 5.99 17.84
N VAL A 95 -0.40 5.28 17.52
CA VAL A 95 -1.26 5.57 16.37
C VAL A 95 -1.91 6.94 16.53
N HIS A 96 -2.50 7.24 17.69
CA HIS A 96 -3.08 8.57 17.99
C HIS A 96 -2.04 9.67 17.82
N HIS A 97 -0.83 9.46 18.37
CA HIS A 97 0.27 10.42 18.23
C HIS A 97 0.63 10.66 16.77
N ILE A 98 0.83 9.59 15.99
CA ILE A 98 1.24 9.71 14.57
C ILE A 98 0.16 10.40 13.73
N VAL A 99 -1.09 10.00 13.87
CA VAL A 99 -2.22 10.59 13.14
C VAL A 99 -2.36 12.08 13.44
N ASN A 100 -2.28 12.45 14.71
CA ASN A 100 -2.39 13.85 15.13
C ASN A 100 -1.15 14.67 14.75
N HIS A 101 0.06 14.15 14.99
CA HIS A 101 1.31 14.85 14.66
C HIS A 101 1.50 15.03 13.15
N SER A 102 1.07 14.08 12.36
CA SER A 102 1.08 14.20 10.88
C SER A 102 -0.02 15.13 10.37
N GLU A 103 -1.00 15.52 11.21
CA GLU A 103 -2.22 16.24 10.83
C GLU A 103 -2.99 15.48 9.73
N SER A 104 -3.11 14.16 9.87
CA SER A 104 -3.80 13.35 8.88
C SER A 104 -5.29 13.68 8.83
N THR A 105 -5.78 13.92 7.62
CA THR A 105 -7.18 14.28 7.35
C THR A 105 -8.08 13.05 7.26
N PHE A 106 -7.55 11.96 6.65
CA PHE A 106 -8.22 10.68 6.52
C PHE A 106 -7.35 9.56 7.09
N LEU A 107 -8.01 8.47 7.47
CA LEU A 107 -7.39 7.24 7.91
C LEU A 107 -7.99 6.06 7.15
N PHE A 108 -7.14 5.26 6.51
CA PHE A 108 -7.49 3.92 6.03
C PHE A 108 -6.99 2.91 7.05
N THR A 109 -7.86 2.04 7.57
CA THR A 109 -7.49 1.13 8.65
C THR A 109 -8.23 -0.21 8.56
N SER A 110 -7.67 -1.25 9.19
CA SER A 110 -8.42 -2.48 9.44
C SER A 110 -9.46 -2.25 10.53
N ASP A 111 -10.64 -2.87 10.40
CA ASP A 111 -11.76 -2.67 11.31
C ASP A 111 -11.40 -2.91 12.77
N ASN A 112 -10.71 -4.03 13.04
CA ASN A 112 -10.24 -4.39 14.38
C ASN A 112 -9.22 -3.41 14.98
N ILE A 113 -8.47 -2.68 14.15
CA ILE A 113 -7.58 -1.61 14.63
C ILE A 113 -8.43 -0.41 15.02
N TRP A 114 -9.39 -0.01 14.18
CA TRP A 114 -10.28 1.11 14.46
C TRP A 114 -11.07 0.92 15.76
N GLU A 115 -11.59 -0.27 16.02
CA GLU A 115 -12.33 -0.61 17.24
C GLU A 115 -11.51 -0.46 18.53
N ASN A 116 -10.18 -0.42 18.43
CA ASN A 116 -9.26 -0.21 19.54
C ASN A 116 -8.69 1.21 19.65
N LEU A 117 -9.08 2.12 18.74
CA LEU A 117 -8.67 3.52 18.79
C LEU A 117 -9.75 4.36 19.46
N GLU A 118 -9.31 5.40 20.17
CA GLU A 118 -10.21 6.38 20.80
C GLU A 118 -10.53 7.49 19.80
N GLU A 119 -11.78 7.54 19.34
CA GLU A 119 -12.26 8.50 18.35
C GLU A 119 -12.03 9.95 18.79
N GLU A 120 -12.31 10.25 20.06
CA GLU A 120 -12.14 11.59 20.64
C GLU A 120 -10.68 12.05 20.59
N ALA A 121 -9.73 11.12 20.70
CA ALA A 121 -8.30 11.41 20.59
C ALA A 121 -7.86 11.76 19.17
N LEU A 122 -8.69 11.51 18.15
CA LEU A 122 -8.40 11.71 16.72
C LEU A 122 -9.22 12.86 16.12
N SER A 123 -9.37 13.96 16.86
CA SER A 123 -10.24 15.09 16.50
C SER A 123 -9.94 15.75 15.15
N GLY A 124 -8.75 15.59 14.58
CA GLY A 124 -8.35 16.08 13.25
C GLY A 124 -8.86 15.26 12.08
N LEU A 125 -9.25 14.00 12.31
CA LEU A 125 -9.77 13.15 11.23
C LEU A 125 -11.16 13.57 10.77
N ARG A 126 -11.34 13.69 9.46
CA ARG A 126 -12.64 13.96 8.82
C ARG A 126 -13.39 12.68 8.49
N ALA A 127 -12.69 11.63 8.08
CA ALA A 127 -13.27 10.32 7.82
C ALA A 127 -12.26 9.19 8.00
N VAL A 128 -12.80 8.00 8.29
CA VAL A 128 -12.07 6.74 8.43
C VAL A 128 -12.68 5.70 7.51
N PHE A 129 -11.83 4.96 6.79
CA PHE A 129 -12.23 3.97 5.81
C PHE A 129 -11.65 2.59 6.13
N SER A 130 -12.47 1.55 5.96
CA SER A 130 -12.04 0.17 6.12
C SER A 130 -11.10 -0.27 5.01
N LEU A 131 -10.02 -0.97 5.34
CA LEU A 131 -9.18 -1.68 4.36
C LEU A 131 -9.78 -3.03 3.92
N THR A 132 -10.97 -3.39 4.41
CA THR A 132 -11.67 -4.61 3.98
C THR A 132 -12.44 -4.39 2.68
N ASP A 133 -13.11 -3.22 2.53
CA ASP A 133 -14.00 -2.93 1.40
C ASP A 133 -14.12 -1.44 1.06
N PHE A 134 -13.27 -0.63 1.67
CA PHE A 134 -13.26 0.83 1.61
C PHE A 134 -14.51 1.53 2.19
N ARG A 135 -15.44 0.80 2.84
CA ARG A 135 -16.59 1.46 3.48
C ARG A 135 -16.14 2.50 4.50
N CYS A 136 -16.97 3.53 4.69
CA CYS A 136 -16.76 4.54 5.70
C CYS A 136 -17.09 3.96 7.09
N LEU A 137 -16.09 3.92 7.98
CA LEU A 137 -16.23 3.49 9.37
C LEU A 137 -16.65 4.63 10.27
N HIS A 138 -16.12 5.84 10.00
CA HIS A 138 -16.40 7.06 10.75
C HIS A 138 -16.33 8.29 9.84
N GLN A 139 -17.17 9.30 10.12
CA GLN A 139 -17.12 10.62 9.48
C GLN A 139 -17.66 11.69 10.43
N ARG A 140 -17.05 12.88 10.41
CA ARG A 140 -17.47 14.00 11.29
C ARG A 140 -18.62 14.81 10.72
N ASP A 141 -18.67 15.02 9.41
CA ASP A 141 -19.56 15.99 8.78
C ASP A 141 -20.87 15.32 8.30
N GLY A 142 -21.61 14.70 9.22
CA GLY A 142 -22.86 14.05 8.91
C GLY A 142 -22.66 12.82 8.00
N GLU A 143 -23.69 12.39 7.26
CA GLU A 143 -23.63 11.18 6.42
C GLU A 143 -23.09 11.43 5.00
N THR A 144 -22.41 12.53 4.74
CA THR A 144 -22.05 12.98 3.39
C THR A 144 -21.14 12.00 2.67
N VAL A 145 -20.08 11.52 3.37
CA VAL A 145 -19.12 10.55 2.80
C VAL A 145 -19.79 9.22 2.51
N GLN A 146 -20.59 8.71 3.47
CA GLN A 146 -21.32 7.44 3.27
C GLN A 146 -22.32 7.53 2.13
N LYS A 147 -23.04 8.65 1.99
CA LYS A 147 -23.96 8.87 0.87
C LYS A 147 -23.23 8.88 -0.47
N PHE A 148 -22.07 9.53 -0.54
CA PHE A 148 -21.24 9.53 -1.75
C PHE A 148 -20.78 8.11 -2.10
N MET A 149 -20.27 7.36 -1.13
CA MET A 149 -19.79 6.01 -1.36
C MET A 149 -20.91 5.04 -1.81
N LYS A 150 -22.12 5.16 -1.25
CA LYS A 150 -23.30 4.40 -1.73
C LYS A 150 -23.67 4.72 -3.18
N ASN A 151 -23.29 5.90 -3.68
CA ASN A 151 -23.56 6.34 -5.05
C ASN A 151 -22.30 6.31 -5.94
N MET A 152 -21.25 5.57 -5.55
CA MET A 152 -19.96 5.52 -6.25
C MET A 152 -20.13 5.11 -7.72
N ASP A 153 -20.98 4.11 -8.01
CA ASP A 153 -21.22 3.65 -9.38
C ASP A 153 -21.83 4.76 -10.25
N ALA A 154 -22.74 5.55 -9.69
CA ALA A 154 -23.29 6.71 -10.39
C ALA A 154 -22.23 7.80 -10.62
N ALA A 155 -21.34 8.02 -9.66
CA ALA A 155 -20.21 8.95 -9.80
C ALA A 155 -19.23 8.46 -10.88
N MET A 156 -18.88 7.17 -10.90
CA MET A 156 -18.06 6.56 -11.93
C MET A 156 -18.70 6.71 -13.31
N LYS A 157 -20.00 6.36 -13.47
CA LYS A 157 -20.72 6.50 -14.74
C LYS A 157 -20.81 7.95 -15.22
N LYS A 158 -20.94 8.91 -14.31
CA LYS A 158 -20.95 10.34 -14.64
C LYS A 158 -19.59 10.81 -15.17
N ASN A 159 -18.49 10.38 -14.55
CA ASN A 159 -17.14 10.81 -14.93
C ASN A 159 -16.57 9.99 -16.09
N PHE A 160 -16.99 8.73 -16.22
CA PHE A 160 -16.55 7.79 -17.25
C PHE A 160 -17.75 7.15 -17.96
N PRO A 161 -18.51 7.91 -18.77
CA PRO A 161 -19.78 7.44 -19.34
C PRO A 161 -19.64 6.26 -20.31
N LYS A 162 -18.45 6.06 -20.85
CA LYS A 162 -18.10 4.91 -21.74
C LYS A 162 -17.46 3.74 -21.00
N GLY A 163 -17.35 3.81 -19.66
CA GLY A 163 -16.56 2.91 -18.83
C GLY A 163 -15.16 3.50 -18.52
N PHE A 164 -14.48 2.87 -17.55
CA PHE A 164 -13.13 3.25 -17.19
C PHE A 164 -12.12 2.37 -17.96
N TYR A 165 -11.21 2.99 -18.68
CA TYR A 165 -10.19 2.35 -19.50
C TYR A 165 -8.83 2.98 -19.25
N LYS A 166 -7.76 2.35 -19.75
CA LYS A 166 -6.38 2.83 -19.57
C LYS A 166 -6.15 4.25 -20.07
N GLU A 167 -6.89 4.69 -21.07
CA GLU A 167 -6.85 6.06 -21.60
C GLU A 167 -7.38 7.10 -20.61
N ASN A 168 -8.20 6.70 -19.65
CA ASN A 168 -8.72 7.58 -18.60
C ASN A 168 -7.74 7.81 -17.47
N ILE A 169 -6.65 7.03 -17.39
CA ILE A 169 -5.62 7.23 -16.38
C ILE A 169 -4.87 8.52 -16.69
N ASN A 170 -5.03 9.50 -15.81
CA ASN A 170 -4.32 10.76 -15.86
C ASN A 170 -4.08 11.24 -14.42
N TYR A 171 -2.94 10.83 -13.86
CA TYR A 171 -2.60 11.17 -12.50
C TYR A 171 -2.04 12.57 -12.39
N THR A 172 -2.10 13.11 -11.17
CA THR A 172 -1.58 14.44 -10.87
C THR A 172 -0.11 14.56 -11.23
N GLU A 173 0.23 15.55 -12.04
CA GLU A 173 1.62 15.90 -12.26
C GLU A 173 2.16 16.67 -11.05
N LEU A 174 3.11 16.06 -10.35
CA LEU A 174 3.76 16.59 -9.17
C LEU A 174 5.27 16.42 -9.30
N SER A 175 6.02 17.49 -8.97
CA SER A 175 7.49 17.43 -8.96
C SER A 175 7.98 16.40 -7.93
N ASN A 176 8.98 15.62 -8.30
CA ASN A 176 9.66 14.69 -7.39
C ASN A 176 10.34 15.37 -6.18
N GLU A 177 10.51 16.69 -6.18
CA GLU A 177 11.04 17.44 -5.04
C GLU A 177 10.02 17.57 -3.88
N LYS A 178 8.74 17.33 -4.17
CA LYS A 178 7.70 17.39 -3.15
C LYS A 178 7.76 16.17 -2.22
N VAL A 179 7.43 16.40 -0.94
CA VAL A 179 7.21 15.33 0.02
C VAL A 179 5.98 14.53 -0.40
N MET A 180 6.11 13.22 -0.49
CA MET A 180 5.03 12.29 -0.87
C MET A 180 4.73 11.27 0.23
N LEU A 181 5.65 11.11 1.18
CA LEU A 181 5.55 10.11 2.24
C LEU A 181 6.12 10.69 3.54
N LEU A 182 5.41 10.48 4.65
CA LEU A 182 5.91 10.66 6.02
C LEU A 182 6.06 9.29 6.66
N ASN A 183 7.28 8.86 6.91
CA ASN A 183 7.56 7.57 7.55
C ASN A 183 7.95 7.78 9.01
N TYR A 184 7.19 7.22 9.94
CA TYR A 184 7.46 7.35 11.36
C TYR A 184 8.35 6.21 11.85
N THR A 185 9.43 6.58 12.54
CA THR A 185 10.35 5.64 13.18
C THR A 185 10.24 5.73 14.69
N SER A 186 10.41 4.59 15.39
CA SER A 186 10.53 4.58 16.85
C SER A 186 11.76 5.40 17.24
N GLY A 187 11.53 6.59 17.81
CA GLY A 187 12.62 7.45 18.26
C GLY A 187 13.30 6.87 19.51
N THR A 188 14.61 6.98 19.61
CA THR A 188 15.38 6.66 20.82
C THR A 188 15.01 7.54 22.04
N THR A 189 14.27 8.62 21.81
CA THR A 189 13.83 9.59 22.81
C THR A 189 12.38 9.41 23.27
N GLY A 190 11.72 8.28 22.92
CA GLY A 190 10.36 7.94 23.35
C GLY A 190 9.22 8.44 22.44
N PHE A 191 9.46 9.34 21.50
CA PHE A 191 8.46 9.80 20.53
C PHE A 191 8.85 9.43 19.12
N SER A 192 7.86 8.98 18.33
CA SER A 192 8.06 8.67 16.91
C SER A 192 8.38 9.96 16.13
N LYS A 193 9.43 9.90 15.29
CA LYS A 193 9.83 11.01 14.41
C LYS A 193 9.33 10.76 13.00
N GLY A 194 8.68 11.74 12.40
CA GLY A 194 8.23 11.72 11.02
C GLY A 194 9.38 12.09 10.06
N VAL A 195 9.87 11.12 9.30
CA VAL A 195 10.87 11.32 8.25
C VAL A 195 10.16 11.74 6.97
N MET A 196 10.47 12.91 6.45
CA MET A 196 9.93 13.42 5.19
C MET A 196 10.67 12.77 4.00
N ILE A 197 9.93 12.08 3.16
CA ILE A 197 10.45 11.37 1.97
C ILE A 197 9.84 12.01 0.74
N THR A 198 10.72 12.49 -0.16
CA THR A 198 10.33 13.13 -1.40
C THR A 198 10.08 12.12 -2.52
N GLY A 199 9.42 12.56 -3.59
CA GLY A 199 9.31 11.78 -4.82
C GLY A 199 10.67 11.36 -5.39
N ASN A 200 11.74 12.18 -5.23
CA ASN A 200 13.10 11.81 -5.64
C ASN A 200 13.63 10.60 -4.85
N ASN A 201 13.38 10.53 -3.54
CA ASN A 201 13.79 9.40 -2.72
C ASN A 201 13.06 8.12 -3.16
N LEU A 202 11.74 8.21 -3.38
CA LEU A 202 10.92 7.08 -3.82
C LEU A 202 11.30 6.63 -5.23
N ALA A 203 11.36 7.57 -6.19
CA ALA A 203 11.75 7.27 -7.56
C ALA A 203 13.16 6.67 -7.64
N GLY A 204 14.08 7.13 -6.78
CA GLY A 204 15.44 6.58 -6.69
C GLY A 204 15.47 5.09 -6.36
N ASN A 205 14.73 4.69 -5.33
CA ASN A 205 14.64 3.29 -4.92
C ASN A 205 13.95 2.43 -6.00
N VAL A 206 12.83 2.91 -6.55
CA VAL A 206 12.09 2.18 -7.59
C VAL A 206 12.92 2.06 -8.87
N THR A 207 13.55 3.14 -9.34
CA THR A 207 14.40 3.11 -10.53
C THR A 207 15.64 2.21 -10.32
N PHE A 208 16.22 2.21 -9.12
CA PHE A 208 17.27 1.25 -8.77
C PHE A 208 16.76 -0.19 -8.90
N GLY A 209 15.61 -0.51 -8.28
CA GLY A 209 15.02 -1.83 -8.37
C GLY A 209 14.70 -2.27 -9.81
N ILE A 210 14.17 -1.37 -10.64
CA ILE A 210 13.92 -1.65 -12.07
C ILE A 210 15.24 -1.95 -12.81
N ARG A 211 16.29 -1.16 -12.56
CA ARG A 211 17.60 -1.30 -13.25
C ARG A 211 18.38 -2.54 -12.84
N THR A 212 18.06 -3.17 -11.71
CA THR A 212 18.68 -4.45 -11.33
C THR A 212 18.21 -5.61 -12.19
N GLU A 213 17.08 -5.46 -12.91
CA GLU A 213 16.47 -6.48 -13.75
C GLU A 213 16.19 -7.82 -13.03
N LEU A 214 16.12 -7.78 -11.68
CA LEU A 214 15.82 -8.95 -10.87
C LEU A 214 14.36 -9.40 -10.99
N LEU A 215 13.47 -8.50 -11.40
CA LEU A 215 12.05 -8.75 -11.66
C LEU A 215 11.70 -8.37 -13.09
N LYS A 216 10.87 -9.19 -13.71
CA LYS A 216 10.37 -8.95 -15.06
C LYS A 216 8.85 -8.89 -15.08
N LYS A 217 8.30 -8.23 -16.08
CA LYS A 217 6.87 -8.14 -16.34
C LYS A 217 6.21 -9.52 -16.31
N GLY A 218 5.11 -9.67 -15.58
CA GLY A 218 4.35 -10.91 -15.45
C GLY A 218 4.92 -11.91 -14.45
N GLU A 219 6.11 -11.69 -13.89
CA GLU A 219 6.67 -12.54 -12.84
C GLU A 219 5.91 -12.37 -11.52
N LYS A 220 6.06 -13.36 -10.62
CA LYS A 220 5.36 -13.44 -9.33
C LYS A 220 6.28 -13.08 -8.18
N VAL A 221 5.74 -12.31 -7.24
CA VAL A 221 6.38 -11.95 -5.97
C VAL A 221 5.46 -12.35 -4.82
N LEU A 222 6.01 -12.91 -3.75
CA LEU A 222 5.30 -13.08 -2.48
C LEU A 222 5.77 -12.00 -1.52
N SER A 223 4.89 -11.05 -1.22
CA SER A 223 5.15 -9.97 -0.27
C SER A 223 4.72 -10.38 1.14
N PHE A 224 5.67 -10.42 2.06
CA PHE A 224 5.44 -10.76 3.47
C PHE A 224 6.18 -9.85 4.46
N LEU A 225 7.04 -8.96 3.97
CA LEU A 225 7.62 -7.89 4.79
C LEU A 225 6.59 -6.79 5.03
N PRO A 226 6.59 -6.12 6.20
CA PRO A 226 5.66 -5.02 6.44
C PRO A 226 5.80 -3.92 5.39
N LEU A 227 4.72 -3.61 4.65
CA LEU A 227 4.73 -2.57 3.61
C LEU A 227 4.79 -1.15 4.18
N ALA A 228 4.41 -0.96 5.44
CA ALA A 228 4.65 0.29 6.16
C ALA A 228 6.14 0.52 6.49
N HIS A 229 7.00 -0.47 6.27
CA HIS A 229 8.45 -0.36 6.43
C HIS A 229 9.13 -0.05 5.09
N ALA A 230 10.10 0.87 5.07
CA ALA A 230 10.72 1.38 3.85
C ALA A 230 11.22 0.29 2.88
N TYR A 231 11.83 -0.78 3.39
CA TYR A 231 12.40 -1.85 2.55
C TYR A 231 11.31 -2.68 1.85
N GLY A 232 10.31 -3.16 2.59
CA GLY A 232 9.16 -3.88 2.02
C GLY A 232 8.36 -2.99 1.06
N CYS A 233 8.12 -1.73 1.44
CA CYS A 233 7.45 -0.75 0.60
C CYS A 233 8.17 -0.57 -0.75
N ALA A 234 9.49 -0.32 -0.72
CA ALA A 234 10.25 -0.02 -1.93
C ALA A 234 10.34 -1.20 -2.91
N PHE A 235 10.57 -2.42 -2.40
CA PHE A 235 10.92 -3.54 -3.26
C PHE A 235 9.80 -4.56 -3.44
N ASP A 236 9.10 -4.98 -2.36
CA ASP A 236 7.98 -5.93 -2.48
C ASP A 236 6.74 -5.32 -3.16
N PHE A 237 6.58 -4.00 -3.04
CA PHE A 237 5.39 -3.30 -3.50
C PHE A 237 5.68 -2.32 -4.64
N LEU A 238 6.38 -1.23 -4.36
CA LEU A 238 6.53 -0.12 -5.32
C LEU A 238 7.29 -0.54 -6.58
N THR A 239 8.45 -1.19 -6.44
CA THR A 239 9.23 -1.68 -7.60
C THR A 239 8.48 -2.77 -8.34
N ALA A 240 7.93 -3.75 -7.62
CA ALA A 240 7.18 -4.85 -8.20
C ALA A 240 6.00 -4.35 -9.05
N THR A 241 5.22 -3.37 -8.52
CA THR A 241 4.11 -2.76 -9.26
C THR A 241 4.59 -1.95 -10.46
N ALA A 242 5.69 -1.20 -10.34
CA ALA A 242 6.22 -0.41 -11.45
C ALA A 242 6.73 -1.28 -12.61
N VAL A 243 7.28 -2.46 -12.33
CA VAL A 243 7.76 -3.44 -13.33
C VAL A 243 6.62 -4.16 -14.05
N GLY A 244 5.45 -4.28 -13.42
CA GLY A 244 4.34 -5.04 -13.99
C GLY A 244 4.29 -6.49 -13.51
N THR A 245 4.69 -6.78 -12.27
CA THR A 245 4.67 -8.12 -11.69
C THR A 245 3.34 -8.43 -11.01
N HIS A 246 3.08 -9.70 -10.74
CA HIS A 246 1.97 -10.16 -9.92
C HIS A 246 2.42 -10.30 -8.47
N VAL A 247 1.93 -9.45 -7.58
CA VAL A 247 2.26 -9.46 -6.15
C VAL A 247 1.19 -10.20 -5.37
N THR A 248 1.56 -11.31 -4.73
CA THR A 248 0.72 -11.98 -3.73
C THR A 248 1.07 -11.46 -2.35
N LEU A 249 0.09 -10.89 -1.67
CA LEU A 249 0.24 -10.28 -0.33
C LEU A 249 -0.12 -11.31 0.73
N LEU A 250 0.83 -11.65 1.60
CA LEU A 250 0.63 -12.73 2.59
C LEU A 250 -0.46 -12.40 3.61
N GLY A 251 -0.58 -11.14 4.03
CA GLY A 251 -1.61 -10.65 4.95
C GLY A 251 -1.63 -11.33 6.33
N LYS A 252 -0.66 -12.19 6.62
CA LYS A 252 -0.53 -12.96 7.85
C LYS A 252 0.86 -12.76 8.44
N THR A 253 0.98 -12.95 9.75
CA THR A 253 2.30 -12.96 10.40
C THR A 253 3.15 -14.11 9.83
N PRO A 254 4.32 -13.80 9.25
CA PRO A 254 5.15 -14.81 8.61
C PRO A 254 5.75 -15.77 9.65
N SER A 255 5.41 -17.05 9.54
CA SER A 255 6.11 -18.13 10.25
C SER A 255 6.76 -19.06 9.22
N PRO A 256 7.83 -19.82 9.56
CA PRO A 256 8.46 -20.73 8.61
C PRO A 256 7.47 -21.67 7.93
N LYS A 257 6.50 -22.22 8.68
CA LYS A 257 5.47 -23.11 8.13
C LYS A 257 4.55 -22.41 7.12
N ILE A 258 4.10 -21.19 7.44
CA ILE A 258 3.23 -20.41 6.55
C ILE A 258 3.99 -20.02 5.29
N LEU A 259 5.23 -19.56 5.43
CA LEU A 259 6.07 -19.15 4.30
C LEU A 259 6.35 -20.31 3.35
N MET A 260 6.74 -21.48 3.87
CA MET A 260 7.00 -22.65 3.03
C MET A 260 5.77 -23.06 2.22
N LYS A 261 4.59 -23.08 2.87
CA LYS A 261 3.32 -23.34 2.16
C LYS A 261 3.03 -22.32 1.09
N ALA A 262 3.18 -21.03 1.41
CA ALA A 262 2.95 -19.95 0.46
C ALA A 262 3.94 -19.99 -0.71
N PHE A 263 5.21 -20.35 -0.49
CA PHE A 263 6.20 -20.53 -1.57
C PHE A 263 5.82 -21.68 -2.52
N GLU A 264 5.31 -22.78 -1.98
CA GLU A 264 4.85 -23.92 -2.82
C GLU A 264 3.62 -23.57 -3.66
N GLU A 265 2.69 -22.78 -3.12
CA GLU A 265 1.44 -22.40 -3.79
C GLU A 265 1.65 -21.26 -4.80
N VAL A 266 2.35 -20.20 -4.40
CA VAL A 266 2.57 -18.99 -5.23
C VAL A 266 3.67 -19.21 -6.26
N LYS A 267 4.72 -19.95 -5.91
CA LYS A 267 5.95 -20.17 -6.72
C LYS A 267 6.55 -18.84 -7.19
N PRO A 268 6.95 -17.95 -6.26
CA PRO A 268 7.48 -16.64 -6.62
C PRO A 268 8.79 -16.78 -7.40
N ASN A 269 8.99 -15.89 -8.38
CA ASN A 269 10.23 -15.79 -9.15
C ASN A 269 11.35 -15.15 -8.33
N LEU A 270 10.99 -14.22 -7.45
CA LEU A 270 11.91 -13.54 -6.54
C LEU A 270 11.33 -13.48 -5.14
N ILE A 271 12.18 -13.71 -4.15
CA ILE A 271 11.86 -13.55 -2.72
C ILE A 271 12.74 -12.44 -2.16
N ILE A 272 12.11 -11.38 -1.67
CA ILE A 272 12.76 -10.29 -0.98
C ILE A 272 12.55 -10.49 0.51
N THR A 273 13.64 -10.51 1.28
CA THR A 273 13.56 -10.84 2.70
C THR A 273 14.72 -10.22 3.50
N VAL A 274 14.70 -10.43 4.80
CA VAL A 274 15.71 -9.98 5.73
C VAL A 274 16.44 -11.17 6.36
N PRO A 275 17.71 -11.02 6.79
CA PRO A 275 18.53 -12.12 7.30
C PRO A 275 17.84 -12.97 8.38
N LEU A 276 17.15 -12.33 9.32
CA LEU A 276 16.44 -13.00 10.41
C LEU A 276 15.41 -14.04 9.92
N VAL A 277 14.72 -13.77 8.82
CA VAL A 277 13.73 -14.69 8.25
C VAL A 277 14.43 -15.88 7.61
N ILE A 278 15.50 -15.65 6.84
CA ILE A 278 16.32 -16.73 6.22
C ILE A 278 16.90 -17.63 7.30
N GLU A 279 17.47 -17.06 8.35
CA GLU A 279 18.02 -17.85 9.47
C GLU A 279 16.96 -18.73 10.15
N LYS A 280 15.75 -18.20 10.37
CA LYS A 280 14.65 -18.99 10.94
C LYS A 280 14.21 -20.12 10.02
N ILE A 281 14.12 -19.88 8.72
CA ILE A 281 13.81 -20.92 7.72
C ILE A 281 14.92 -21.99 7.72
N TYR A 282 16.18 -21.56 7.66
CA TYR A 282 17.32 -22.47 7.67
C TYR A 282 17.31 -23.37 8.91
N LYS A 283 17.27 -22.78 10.13
CA LYS A 283 17.30 -23.52 11.40
C LYS A 283 16.11 -24.46 11.59
N ASN A 284 14.91 -24.01 11.22
CA ASN A 284 13.67 -24.74 11.54
C ASN A 284 13.21 -25.71 10.45
N VAL A 285 13.67 -25.52 9.20
CA VAL A 285 13.22 -26.34 8.06
C VAL A 285 14.39 -27.05 7.40
N ILE A 286 15.42 -26.32 6.96
CA ILE A 286 16.50 -26.87 6.11
C ILE A 286 17.44 -27.74 6.92
N GLN A 287 17.95 -27.26 8.05
CA GLN A 287 18.93 -27.96 8.89
C GLN A 287 18.42 -29.32 9.39
N PRO A 288 17.16 -29.48 9.87
CA PRO A 288 16.62 -30.79 10.25
C PRO A 288 16.55 -31.78 9.09
N LEU A 289 16.27 -31.31 7.87
CA LEU A 289 16.24 -32.15 6.65
C LEU A 289 17.62 -32.64 6.26
N ILE A 290 18.63 -31.77 6.34
CA ILE A 290 20.03 -32.13 6.07
C ILE A 290 20.50 -33.17 7.10
N ASN A 291 20.26 -32.95 8.38
CA ASN A 291 20.68 -33.86 9.46
C ASN A 291 20.01 -35.25 9.37
N LYS A 292 18.76 -35.33 8.85
CA LYS A 292 18.09 -36.64 8.62
C LYS A 292 18.66 -37.40 7.42
N ARG A 293 19.29 -36.73 6.45
CA ARG A 293 19.92 -37.39 5.28
C ARG A 293 21.33 -37.83 5.54
N SER A 294 21.96 -37.40 6.63
CA SER A 294 23.30 -37.77 7.05
C SER A 294 23.35 -38.89 8.07
N MET A 295 22.20 -39.46 8.47
CA MET A 295 22.06 -40.71 9.19
C MET A 295 21.56 -41.81 8.24
#